data_dc3028be3474cabf72cf954298cb3909
#
_entry.id   dc3028be3474cabf72cf954298cb3909
#
_cell.length_a   1.000
_cell.length_b   1.000
_cell.length_c   1.000
_cell.angle_alpha   90.00
_cell.angle_beta   90.00
_cell.angle_gamma   90.00
#
_symmetry.space_group_name_H-M   'P 1'
#
loop_
_entity.id
_entity.type
_entity.pdbx_description
1 polymer ?
#
loop_
_entity_poly.entity_id
_entity_poly.type
_entity_poly.pdbx_seq_one_letter_code
_entity_poly.pdbx_strand_id
1 'polypeptide(L)'
;MVEERLQGVRFFEFLTEEEREEFAEGSELVTFEAGEVIIEEGGEPGSLFVLTSGRVEVSKSITGGRERLLAEIEATGERTVVGERGLLGESGASATVRAASRVEAIKIPRKTFRRMISEGRPAAFRLSYRIARTLAHRLTRLDEEVVEAIRELERRGETDLEAFRDKLMTDWAV
;
A
#
# COMPACT_ATOMS: atom_id res chain seq x y z
N MET A 1 -5.71 5.84 23.36
CA MET A 1 -4.27 5.58 23.15
C MET A 1 -4.08 4.82 21.84
N VAL A 2 -2.83 4.67 21.30
CA VAL A 2 -2.58 3.90 20.04
C VAL A 2 -3.08 2.48 20.18
N GLU A 3 -2.84 1.85 21.32
CA GLU A 3 -3.25 0.47 21.62
C GLU A 3 -4.75 0.24 21.46
N GLU A 4 -5.61 1.08 22.05
CA GLU A 4 -7.08 0.99 21.88
C GLU A 4 -7.51 1.10 20.42
N ARG A 5 -6.80 1.95 19.64
CA ARG A 5 -7.07 2.09 18.20
C ARG A 5 -6.64 0.84 17.43
N LEU A 6 -5.55 0.17 17.81
CA LEU A 6 -5.13 -1.08 17.20
C LEU A 6 -6.13 -2.21 17.40
N GLN A 7 -6.80 -2.28 18.55
CA GLN A 7 -7.80 -3.31 18.86
C GLN A 7 -9.03 -3.25 17.95
N GLY A 8 -9.42 -2.06 17.49
CA GLY A 8 -10.59 -1.87 16.61
C GLY A 8 -10.32 -2.04 15.12
N VAL A 9 -9.09 -2.30 14.71
CA VAL A 9 -8.71 -2.34 13.29
C VAL A 9 -8.53 -3.77 12.81
N ARG A 10 -9.41 -4.24 11.89
CA ARG A 10 -9.35 -5.59 11.28
C ARG A 10 -7.98 -5.97 10.74
N PHE A 11 -7.21 -4.97 10.32
CA PHE A 11 -5.87 -5.23 9.79
C PHE A 11 -4.95 -5.89 10.85
N PHE A 12 -5.16 -5.64 12.14
CA PHE A 12 -4.35 -6.17 13.25
C PHE A 12 -5.01 -7.34 14.01
N GLU A 13 -6.16 -7.85 13.57
CA GLU A 13 -6.85 -8.98 14.21
C GLU A 13 -6.00 -10.26 14.31
N PHE A 14 -5.00 -10.41 13.44
CA PHE A 14 -4.08 -11.54 13.42
C PHE A 14 -2.97 -11.47 14.48
N LEU A 15 -2.82 -10.34 15.18
CA LEU A 15 -1.86 -10.13 16.26
C LEU A 15 -2.47 -10.50 17.60
N THR A 16 -1.63 -11.04 18.52
CA THR A 16 -1.99 -11.17 19.92
C THR A 16 -2.06 -9.79 20.59
N GLU A 17 -2.58 -9.74 21.81
CA GLU A 17 -2.63 -8.49 22.58
C GLU A 17 -1.22 -7.93 22.85
N GLU A 18 -0.30 -8.78 23.29
CA GLU A 18 1.11 -8.43 23.53
C GLU A 18 1.79 -7.92 22.24
N GLU A 19 1.52 -8.56 21.10
CA GLU A 19 2.07 -8.12 19.80
C GLU A 19 1.51 -6.76 19.36
N ARG A 20 0.25 -6.46 19.68
CA ARG A 20 -0.33 -5.13 19.43
C ARG A 20 0.29 -4.05 20.29
N GLU A 21 0.56 -4.35 21.58
CA GLU A 21 1.28 -3.46 22.49
C GLU A 21 2.67 -3.12 21.95
N GLU A 22 3.43 -4.12 21.47
CA GLU A 22 4.75 -3.90 20.86
C GLU A 22 4.69 -2.92 19.67
N PHE A 23 3.66 -3.03 18.81
CA PHE A 23 3.46 -2.07 17.73
C PHE A 23 3.02 -0.71 18.26
N ALA A 24 2.17 -0.66 19.28
CA ALA A 24 1.68 0.60 19.85
C ALA A 24 2.82 1.47 20.38
N GLU A 25 3.82 0.89 21.06
CA GLU A 25 4.97 1.60 21.60
C GLU A 25 5.80 2.34 20.54
N GLY A 26 5.83 1.81 19.31
CA GLY A 26 6.62 2.36 18.22
C GLY A 26 5.83 3.07 17.14
N SER A 27 4.51 3.20 17.31
CA SER A 27 3.58 3.78 16.35
C SER A 27 3.05 5.13 16.82
N GLU A 28 2.56 5.94 15.88
CA GLU A 28 2.05 7.28 16.10
C GLU A 28 0.60 7.37 15.59
N LEU A 29 -0.28 8.05 16.33
CA LEU A 29 -1.56 8.51 15.79
C LEU A 29 -1.31 9.80 15.01
N VAL A 30 -1.73 9.82 13.76
CA VAL A 30 -1.59 10.97 12.86
C VAL A 30 -2.93 11.35 12.26
N THR A 31 -3.09 12.64 12.01
CA THR A 31 -4.28 13.20 11.36
C THR A 31 -3.83 13.99 10.16
N PHE A 32 -4.58 13.87 9.06
CA PHE A 32 -4.39 14.64 7.84
C PHE A 32 -5.71 15.32 7.50
N GLU A 33 -5.64 16.59 7.14
CA GLU A 33 -6.80 17.32 6.62
C GLU A 33 -7.00 17.02 5.13
N ALA A 34 -8.21 17.24 4.62
CA ALA A 34 -8.53 17.02 3.21
C ALA A 34 -7.58 17.81 2.30
N GLY A 35 -7.00 17.13 1.30
CA GLY A 35 -6.03 17.68 0.36
C GLY A 35 -4.57 17.45 0.76
N GLU A 36 -4.26 17.08 2.01
CA GLU A 36 -2.88 16.84 2.43
C GLU A 36 -2.30 15.57 1.80
N VAL A 37 -1.02 15.63 1.43
CA VAL A 37 -0.26 14.48 0.90
C VAL A 37 0.27 13.65 2.07
N ILE A 38 -0.11 12.40 2.12
CA ILE A 38 0.32 11.41 3.13
C ILE A 38 1.60 10.71 2.65
N ILE A 39 1.65 10.37 1.37
CA ILE A 39 2.80 9.73 0.71
C ILE A 39 2.96 10.39 -0.65
N GLU A 40 4.17 10.78 -1.01
CA GLU A 40 4.50 11.35 -2.31
C GLU A 40 5.14 10.30 -3.22
N GLU A 41 4.70 10.22 -4.49
CA GLU A 41 5.29 9.32 -5.50
C GLU A 41 6.79 9.63 -5.68
N GLY A 42 7.62 8.59 -5.70
CA GLY A 42 9.08 8.73 -5.79
C GLY A 42 9.76 9.15 -4.49
N GLY A 43 8.99 9.53 -3.47
CA GLY A 43 9.54 9.87 -2.15
C GLY A 43 10.24 8.68 -1.49
N GLU A 44 11.08 8.96 -0.49
CA GLU A 44 11.83 7.92 0.22
C GLU A 44 10.93 6.83 0.80
N PRO A 45 11.44 5.57 0.90
CA PRO A 45 10.73 4.49 1.55
C PRO A 45 10.40 4.86 3.01
N GLY A 46 9.13 4.87 3.32
CA GLY A 46 8.63 5.46 4.56
C GLY A 46 7.77 4.52 5.40
N SER A 47 6.87 5.12 6.13
CA SER A 47 5.99 4.44 7.08
C SER A 47 4.84 3.69 6.40
N LEU A 48 4.32 2.69 7.12
CA LEU A 48 3.01 2.13 6.86
C LEU A 48 1.96 3.00 7.56
N PHE A 49 0.87 3.31 6.88
CA PHE A 49 -0.28 3.98 7.45
C PHE A 49 -1.48 3.05 7.42
N VAL A 50 -2.07 2.82 8.58
CA VAL A 50 -3.31 2.05 8.72
C VAL A 50 -4.43 3.04 9.04
N LEU A 51 -5.34 3.21 8.10
CA LEU A 51 -6.45 4.16 8.22
C LEU A 51 -7.43 3.68 9.28
N THR A 52 -7.79 4.57 10.21
CA THR A 52 -8.80 4.33 11.23
C THR A 52 -10.09 5.12 10.98
N SER A 53 -10.00 6.22 10.24
CA SER A 53 -11.14 6.98 9.74
C SER A 53 -10.80 7.75 8.47
N GLY A 54 -11.81 8.12 7.72
CA GLY A 54 -11.67 8.92 6.51
C GLY A 54 -11.38 8.12 5.24
N ARG A 55 -11.04 8.84 4.17
CA ARG A 55 -10.82 8.31 2.83
C ARG A 55 -9.59 8.95 2.20
N VAL A 56 -8.84 8.15 1.44
CA VAL A 56 -7.67 8.61 0.68
C VAL A 56 -7.82 8.26 -0.81
N GLU A 57 -7.21 9.07 -1.65
CA GLU A 57 -7.03 8.85 -3.07
C GLU A 57 -5.58 8.42 -3.33
N VAL A 58 -5.42 7.41 -4.18
CA VAL A 58 -4.11 6.94 -4.65
C VAL A 58 -4.00 7.31 -6.11
N SER A 59 -3.05 8.17 -6.45
CA SER A 59 -2.81 8.64 -7.82
C SER A 59 -1.39 8.38 -8.27
N LYS A 60 -1.19 8.33 -9.58
CA LYS A 60 0.13 8.16 -10.20
C LYS A 60 0.32 9.14 -11.34
N SER A 61 1.53 9.71 -11.41
CA SER A 61 1.96 10.51 -12.55
C SER A 61 2.10 9.65 -13.80
N ILE A 62 1.46 10.09 -14.89
CA ILE A 62 1.58 9.49 -16.22
C ILE A 62 2.27 10.46 -17.18
N THR A 63 2.66 9.95 -18.35
CA THR A 63 3.33 10.75 -19.39
C THR A 63 2.57 12.05 -19.65
N GLY A 64 3.32 13.17 -19.67
CA GLY A 64 2.75 14.50 -19.86
C GLY A 64 2.34 15.24 -18.59
N GLY A 65 2.77 14.78 -17.41
CA GLY A 65 2.56 15.46 -16.12
C GLY A 65 1.13 15.40 -15.60
N ARG A 66 0.28 14.53 -16.16
CA ARG A 66 -1.08 14.29 -15.68
C ARG A 66 -1.06 13.25 -14.57
N GLU A 67 -1.86 13.48 -13.52
CA GLU A 67 -2.13 12.47 -12.51
C GLU A 67 -3.32 11.59 -12.94
N ARG A 68 -3.21 10.29 -12.70
CA ARG A 68 -4.29 9.33 -12.88
C ARG A 68 -4.66 8.75 -11.52
N LEU A 69 -5.93 8.87 -11.17
CA LEU A 69 -6.49 8.18 -10.00
C LEU A 69 -6.46 6.67 -10.26
N LEU A 70 -5.83 5.93 -9.35
CA LEU A 70 -5.71 4.47 -9.39
C LEU A 70 -6.72 3.80 -8.46
N ALA A 71 -6.97 4.39 -7.28
CA ALA A 71 -7.88 3.84 -6.29
C ALA A 71 -8.33 4.89 -5.29
N GLU A 72 -9.52 4.67 -4.72
CA GLU A 72 -9.96 5.27 -3.46
C GLU A 72 -9.93 4.19 -2.37
N ILE A 73 -9.50 4.55 -1.18
CA ILE A 73 -9.39 3.64 -0.02
C ILE A 73 -10.10 4.29 1.16
N GLU A 74 -11.08 3.59 1.73
CA GLU A 74 -11.80 4.01 2.93
C GLU A 74 -11.35 3.20 4.15
N ALA A 75 -11.34 3.84 5.32
CA ALA A 75 -10.95 3.21 6.59
C ALA A 75 -11.86 2.03 6.98
N THR A 76 -13.12 2.03 6.54
CA THR A 76 -14.11 0.97 6.81
C THR A 76 -14.07 -0.17 5.80
N GLY A 77 -13.27 -0.04 4.73
CA GLY A 77 -13.14 -1.03 3.67
C GLY A 77 -12.21 -2.20 4.02
N GLU A 78 -12.12 -3.16 3.12
CA GLU A 78 -11.16 -4.27 3.24
C GLU A 78 -9.70 -3.81 3.10
N ARG A 79 -9.50 -2.67 2.44
CA ARG A 79 -8.19 -2.05 2.19
C ARG A 79 -8.07 -0.80 3.06
N THR A 80 -7.46 -0.96 4.20
CA THR A 80 -7.26 0.15 5.15
C THR A 80 -5.80 0.56 5.28
N VAL A 81 -4.93 0.08 4.38
CA VAL A 81 -3.48 0.20 4.52
C VAL A 81 -2.86 0.82 3.28
N VAL A 82 -1.95 1.77 3.48
CA VAL A 82 -1.11 2.39 2.45
C VAL A 82 0.35 2.49 2.91
N GLY A 83 1.29 2.52 1.96
CA GLY A 83 2.72 2.63 2.25
C GLY A 83 3.43 1.29 2.51
N GLU A 84 2.76 0.15 2.29
CA GLU A 84 3.32 -1.18 2.51
C GLU A 84 4.58 -1.46 1.70
N ARG A 85 4.70 -0.93 0.47
CA ARG A 85 5.90 -1.07 -0.35
C ARG A 85 7.08 -0.33 0.24
N GLY A 86 6.86 0.87 0.77
CA GLY A 86 7.90 1.66 1.45
C GLY A 86 8.37 1.02 2.76
N LEU A 87 7.51 0.26 3.44
CA LEU A 87 7.89 -0.44 4.66
C LEU A 87 8.82 -1.62 4.38
N LEU A 88 8.52 -2.44 3.38
CA LEU A 88 9.25 -3.69 3.06
C LEU A 88 10.39 -3.48 2.07
N GLY A 89 10.20 -2.62 1.06
CA GLY A 89 11.13 -2.41 -0.03
C GLY A 89 12.14 -1.30 0.22
N GLU A 90 13.09 -1.15 -0.71
CA GLU A 90 14.08 -0.07 -0.72
C GLU A 90 13.78 0.99 -1.79
N SER A 91 12.88 0.68 -2.73
CA SER A 91 12.41 1.62 -3.74
C SER A 91 11.46 2.65 -3.14
N GLY A 92 11.45 3.86 -3.69
CA GLY A 92 10.54 4.93 -3.32
C GLY A 92 9.06 4.56 -3.48
N ALA A 93 8.18 5.43 -3.00
CA ALA A 93 6.75 5.23 -3.10
C ALA A 93 6.30 5.13 -4.57
N SER A 94 5.42 4.18 -4.88
CA SER A 94 4.98 3.90 -6.26
C SER A 94 3.86 4.80 -6.74
N ALA A 95 3.26 5.56 -5.84
CA ALA A 95 2.11 6.41 -6.11
C ALA A 95 1.99 7.48 -5.02
N THR A 96 1.32 8.58 -5.33
CA THR A 96 0.94 9.60 -4.36
C THR A 96 -0.33 9.17 -3.64
N VAL A 97 -0.35 9.30 -2.32
CA VAL A 97 -1.54 9.10 -1.48
C VAL A 97 -1.93 10.44 -0.87
N ARG A 98 -3.15 10.89 -1.13
CA ARG A 98 -3.71 12.15 -0.66
C ARG A 98 -4.96 11.92 0.15
N ALA A 99 -5.14 12.67 1.23
CA ALA A 99 -6.37 12.66 2.02
C ALA A 99 -7.53 13.27 1.20
N ALA A 100 -8.56 12.47 0.92
CA ALA A 100 -9.79 12.94 0.24
C ALA A 100 -10.83 13.51 1.22
N SER A 101 -10.67 13.20 2.50
CA SER A 101 -11.42 13.78 3.63
C SER A 101 -10.45 13.94 4.80
N ARG A 102 -10.90 14.41 5.94
CA ARG A 102 -10.11 14.28 7.17
C ARG A 102 -9.84 12.80 7.44
N VAL A 103 -8.57 12.43 7.61
CA VAL A 103 -8.08 11.06 7.80
C VAL A 103 -7.42 10.97 9.16
N GLU A 104 -7.78 9.94 9.93
CA GLU A 104 -6.99 9.48 11.08
C GLU A 104 -6.32 8.17 10.72
N ALA A 105 -5.06 8.01 11.09
CA ALA A 105 -4.30 6.81 10.79
C ALA A 105 -3.32 6.46 11.91
N ILE A 106 -2.99 5.17 12.00
CA ILE A 106 -1.86 4.67 12.78
C ILE A 106 -0.67 4.61 11.85
N LYS A 107 0.36 5.38 12.15
CA LYS A 107 1.63 5.41 11.41
C LYS A 107 2.62 4.47 12.09
N ILE A 108 3.08 3.47 11.37
CA ILE A 108 4.17 2.56 11.79
C ILE A 108 5.43 2.99 11.06
N PRO A 109 6.39 3.65 11.74
CA PRO A 109 7.64 4.08 11.11
C PRO A 109 8.48 2.89 10.64
N ARG A 110 9.09 3.02 9.45
CA ARG A 110 10.00 1.99 8.91
C ARG A 110 11.12 1.62 9.88
N LYS A 111 11.68 2.62 10.59
CA LYS A 111 12.73 2.39 11.59
C LYS A 111 12.27 1.46 12.72
N THR A 112 11.04 1.64 13.20
CA THR A 112 10.43 0.78 14.23
C THR A 112 10.27 -0.64 13.70
N PHE A 113 9.70 -0.80 12.52
CA PHE A 113 9.51 -2.10 11.89
C PHE A 113 10.84 -2.84 11.65
N ARG A 114 11.85 -2.15 11.11
CA ARG A 114 13.19 -2.73 10.90
C ARG A 114 13.87 -3.17 12.19
N ARG A 115 13.72 -2.38 13.26
CA ARG A 115 14.22 -2.75 14.57
C ARG A 115 13.55 -4.04 15.05
N MET A 116 12.22 -4.14 14.98
CA MET A 116 11.47 -5.34 15.37
C MET A 116 11.91 -6.57 14.58
N ILE A 117 12.14 -6.43 13.27
CA ILE A 117 12.71 -7.51 12.43
C ILE A 117 14.09 -7.93 12.92
N SER A 118 15.00 -6.98 13.18
CA SER A 118 16.37 -7.27 13.64
C SER A 118 16.42 -7.90 15.03
N GLU A 119 15.45 -7.62 15.87
CA GLU A 119 15.26 -8.23 17.19
C GLU A 119 14.54 -9.58 17.15
N GLY A 120 14.11 -10.03 15.96
CA GLY A 120 13.40 -11.31 15.80
C GLY A 120 11.99 -11.31 16.37
N ARG A 121 11.32 -10.14 16.48
CA ARG A 121 9.98 -10.02 17.06
C ARG A 121 8.93 -10.74 16.20
N PRO A 122 8.16 -11.70 16.75
CA PRO A 122 7.16 -12.43 16.00
C PRO A 122 6.11 -11.54 15.34
N ALA A 123 5.70 -10.47 15.99
CA ALA A 123 4.76 -9.47 15.48
C ALA A 123 5.20 -8.89 14.13
N ALA A 124 6.49 -8.55 13.96
CA ALA A 124 7.01 -8.00 12.73
C ALA A 124 6.98 -9.01 11.57
N PHE A 125 7.27 -10.30 11.84
CA PHE A 125 7.17 -11.37 10.84
C PHE A 125 5.73 -11.64 10.44
N ARG A 126 4.79 -11.62 11.38
CA ARG A 126 3.35 -11.76 11.09
C ARG A 126 2.84 -10.59 10.25
N LEU A 127 3.26 -9.35 10.56
CA LEU A 127 2.93 -8.18 9.75
C LEU A 127 3.50 -8.30 8.34
N SER A 128 4.76 -8.73 8.21
CA SER A 128 5.40 -8.98 6.90
C SER A 128 4.59 -9.97 6.07
N TYR A 129 4.18 -11.08 6.68
CA TYR A 129 3.36 -12.09 6.01
C TYR A 129 1.99 -11.54 5.57
N ARG A 130 1.34 -10.74 6.43
CA ARG A 130 0.07 -10.09 6.11
C ARG A 130 0.22 -9.13 4.92
N ILE A 131 1.28 -8.32 4.91
CA ILE A 131 1.58 -7.40 3.81
C ILE A 131 1.89 -8.18 2.53
N ALA A 132 2.72 -9.22 2.61
CA ALA A 132 3.06 -10.06 1.46
C ALA A 132 1.81 -10.67 0.82
N ARG A 133 0.86 -11.18 1.61
CA ARG A 133 -0.44 -11.66 1.11
C ARG A 133 -1.24 -10.55 0.40
N THR A 134 -1.27 -9.35 0.98
CA THR A 134 -1.96 -8.21 0.38
C THR A 134 -1.35 -7.85 -0.98
N LEU A 135 -0.01 -7.82 -1.06
CA LEU A 135 0.70 -7.55 -2.31
C LEU A 135 0.50 -8.65 -3.35
N ALA A 136 0.52 -9.92 -2.93
CA ALA A 136 0.23 -11.06 -3.82
C ALA A 136 -1.18 -10.95 -4.44
N HIS A 137 -2.20 -10.65 -3.64
CA HIS A 137 -3.55 -10.42 -4.18
C HIS A 137 -3.64 -9.22 -5.13
N ARG A 138 -2.91 -8.13 -4.83
CA ARG A 138 -2.85 -6.98 -5.74
C ARG A 138 -2.16 -7.34 -7.05
N LEU A 139 -1.10 -8.13 -7.00
CA LEU A 139 -0.41 -8.62 -8.20
C LEU A 139 -1.35 -9.45 -9.08
N THR A 140 -2.04 -10.45 -8.49
CA THR A 140 -3.01 -11.28 -9.24
C THR A 140 -4.07 -10.41 -9.94
N ARG A 141 -4.63 -9.41 -9.24
CA ARG A 141 -5.58 -8.49 -9.88
C ARG A 141 -4.99 -7.67 -11.01
N LEU A 142 -3.75 -7.21 -10.83
CA LEU A 142 -3.06 -6.45 -11.89
C LEU A 142 -2.84 -7.33 -13.12
N ASP A 143 -2.49 -8.59 -12.92
CA ASP A 143 -2.35 -9.58 -14.00
C ASP A 143 -3.64 -9.74 -14.78
N GLU A 144 -4.78 -9.88 -14.09
CA GLU A 144 -6.10 -9.98 -14.71
C GLU A 144 -6.46 -8.71 -15.48
N GLU A 145 -6.20 -7.52 -14.92
CA GLU A 145 -6.44 -6.23 -15.58
C GLU A 145 -5.56 -6.04 -16.83
N VAL A 146 -4.30 -6.47 -16.78
CA VAL A 146 -3.37 -6.42 -17.93
C VAL A 146 -3.86 -7.36 -19.06
N VAL A 147 -4.24 -8.59 -18.71
CA VAL A 147 -4.77 -9.56 -19.71
C VAL A 147 -6.03 -9.02 -20.36
N GLU A 148 -6.95 -8.42 -19.60
CA GLU A 148 -8.18 -7.85 -20.18
C GLU A 148 -7.88 -6.62 -21.06
N ALA A 149 -6.93 -5.77 -20.66
CA ALA A 149 -6.49 -4.64 -21.47
C ALA A 149 -5.89 -5.11 -22.81
N ILE A 150 -5.07 -6.16 -22.81
CA ILE A 150 -4.51 -6.78 -24.02
C ILE A 150 -5.64 -7.28 -24.94
N ARG A 151 -6.60 -8.04 -24.40
CA ARG A 151 -7.75 -8.54 -25.18
C ARG A 151 -8.58 -7.41 -25.81
N GLU A 152 -8.76 -6.31 -25.08
CA GLU A 152 -9.49 -5.14 -25.59
C GLU A 152 -8.74 -4.46 -26.75
N LEU A 153 -7.42 -4.32 -26.62
CA LEU A 153 -6.57 -3.77 -27.67
C LEU A 153 -6.58 -4.68 -28.92
N GLU A 154 -6.47 -6.00 -28.76
CA GLU A 154 -6.58 -6.98 -29.85
C GLU A 154 -7.92 -6.86 -30.60
N ARG A 155 -9.03 -6.67 -29.87
CA ARG A 155 -10.35 -6.46 -30.48
C ARG A 155 -10.43 -5.18 -31.31
N ARG A 156 -9.67 -4.15 -30.96
CA ARG A 156 -9.60 -2.88 -31.70
C ARG A 156 -8.69 -2.90 -32.92
N GLY A 157 -7.93 -3.98 -33.14
CA GLY A 157 -7.05 -4.12 -34.29
C GLY A 157 -5.82 -3.21 -34.26
N GLU A 158 -5.38 -2.79 -33.05
CA GLU A 158 -4.16 -2.02 -32.91
C GLU A 158 -2.93 -2.93 -33.06
N THR A 159 -2.17 -2.71 -34.13
CA THR A 159 -1.10 -3.60 -34.66
C THR A 159 0.21 -3.56 -33.83
N ASP A 160 0.34 -2.71 -32.84
CA ASP A 160 1.58 -2.55 -32.04
C ASP A 160 1.62 -3.49 -30.81
N LEU A 161 0.67 -4.40 -30.72
CA LEU A 161 0.44 -5.27 -29.57
C LEU A 161 1.41 -6.43 -29.45
N GLU A 162 1.94 -6.94 -30.57
CA GLU A 162 2.88 -8.07 -30.52
C GLU A 162 4.19 -7.66 -29.84
N ALA A 163 4.70 -6.48 -30.16
CA ALA A 163 5.91 -5.94 -29.53
C ALA A 163 5.70 -5.65 -28.02
N PHE A 164 4.51 -5.17 -27.64
CA PHE A 164 4.17 -4.91 -26.23
C PHE A 164 3.98 -6.22 -25.46
N ARG A 165 3.31 -7.21 -26.04
CA ARG A 165 3.15 -8.55 -25.45
C ARG A 165 4.49 -9.23 -25.23
N ASP A 166 5.36 -9.22 -26.22
CA ASP A 166 6.66 -9.87 -26.19
C ASP A 166 7.58 -9.21 -25.14
N LYS A 167 7.51 -7.91 -24.99
CA LYS A 167 8.23 -7.17 -23.91
C LYS A 167 7.71 -7.54 -22.53
N LEU A 168 6.38 -7.57 -22.32
CA LEU A 168 5.79 -8.01 -21.05
C LEU A 168 6.18 -9.43 -20.69
N MET A 169 6.13 -10.37 -21.65
CA MET A 169 6.48 -11.77 -21.41
C MET A 169 7.97 -11.97 -21.14
N THR A 170 8.84 -11.13 -21.70
CA THR A 170 10.29 -11.16 -21.44
C THR A 170 10.62 -10.63 -20.05
N ASP A 171 9.96 -9.56 -19.61
CA ASP A 171 10.17 -8.95 -18.28
C ASP A 171 9.56 -9.80 -17.14
N TRP A 172 8.65 -10.75 -17.46
CA TRP A 172 8.02 -11.67 -16.48
C TRP A 172 8.78 -12.99 -16.30
N ALA A 173 9.70 -13.31 -17.20
CA ALA A 173 10.47 -14.58 -17.18
C ALA A 173 11.71 -14.55 -16.27
N VAL A 174 11.88 -13.52 -15.41
CA VAL A 174 13.00 -13.35 -14.49
C VAL A 174 12.58 -13.59 -13.04
#